data_6fce16ac68643a40595c0e29d6210b9b
#
_entry.id   6fce16ac68643a40595c0e29d6210b9b
#
_cell.length_a   1.000
_cell.length_b   1.000
_cell.length_c   1.000
_cell.angle_alpha   90.00
_cell.angle_beta   90.00
_cell.angle_gamma   90.00
#
_symmetry.space_group_name_H-M   'P 1'
#
loop_
_entity.id
_entity.type
_entity.pdbx_description
1 polymer ?
#
loop_
_entity_poly.entity_id
_entity_poly.type
_entity_poly.pdbx_seq_one_letter_code
_entity_poly.pdbx_strand_id
1 'polypeptide(L)'
;PFVFTEGPYNSRLDQMAEMLPKGCLVAFETVDMKRAKETVGKTNCITGNLSLYTLEFGTKEETIRQTKELIDICAPGGGYIFGASGCVENAKRENLEAMLETLDTYGRK
;
A
#
# COMPACT_ATOMS: atom_id res chain seq x y z
N PRO A 1 7.23 0.77 16.52
CA PRO A 1 7.90 1.81 15.74
C PRO A 1 7.31 1.96 14.34
N PHE A 2 7.35 3.15 13.82
CA PHE A 2 6.88 3.47 12.47
C PHE A 2 8.09 3.75 11.59
N VAL A 3 8.17 3.07 10.44
CA VAL A 3 9.25 3.26 9.47
C VAL A 3 8.65 3.67 8.14
N PHE A 4 9.07 4.82 7.61
CA PHE A 4 8.61 5.31 6.33
C PHE A 4 9.75 5.21 5.31
N THR A 5 9.51 4.53 4.19
CA THR A 5 10.49 4.39 3.13
C THR A 5 10.08 5.24 1.94
N GLU A 6 10.89 6.22 1.60
CA GLU A 6 10.68 7.04 0.41
C GLU A 6 11.46 6.46 -0.76
N GLY A 7 10.84 6.46 -1.93
CA GLY A 7 11.47 6.00 -3.15
C GLY A 7 11.43 4.49 -3.34
N PRO A 8 12.20 3.97 -4.31
CA PRO A 8 12.16 2.55 -4.66
C PRO A 8 13.03 1.70 -3.75
N TYR A 9 12.40 0.74 -3.07
CA TYR A 9 13.08 -0.16 -2.13
C TYR A 9 13.02 -1.64 -2.52
N ASN A 10 12.60 -1.96 -3.75
CA ASN A 10 12.48 -3.36 -4.18
C ASN A 10 13.76 -4.18 -3.96
N SER A 11 14.92 -3.59 -4.25
CA SER A 11 16.20 -4.28 -4.11
C SER A 11 16.65 -4.47 -2.66
N ARG A 12 15.95 -3.84 -1.71
CA ARG A 12 16.35 -3.86 -0.29
C ARG A 12 15.33 -4.55 0.62
N LEU A 13 14.27 -5.11 0.07
CA LEU A 13 13.21 -5.72 0.87
C LEU A 13 13.72 -6.87 1.73
N ASP A 14 14.57 -7.72 1.20
CA ASP A 14 15.11 -8.85 1.95
C ASP A 14 16.00 -8.38 3.12
N GLN A 15 16.82 -7.37 2.89
CA GLN A 15 17.66 -6.78 3.95
C GLN A 15 16.79 -6.16 5.03
N MET A 16 15.74 -5.44 4.64
CA MET A 16 14.81 -4.84 5.60
C MET A 16 14.13 -5.89 6.46
N ALA A 17 13.72 -7.00 5.85
CA ALA A 17 13.07 -8.09 6.57
C ALA A 17 13.99 -8.69 7.65
N GLU A 18 15.28 -8.74 7.39
CA GLU A 18 16.26 -9.25 8.36
C GLU A 18 16.62 -8.25 9.44
N MET A 19 16.73 -6.97 9.08
CA MET A 19 17.27 -5.93 9.97
C MET A 19 16.21 -5.29 10.87
N LEU A 20 14.96 -5.21 10.44
CA LEU A 20 13.94 -4.55 11.24
C LEU A 20 13.47 -5.42 12.40
N PRO A 21 13.25 -4.81 13.58
CA PRO A 21 12.62 -5.52 14.68
C PRO A 21 11.22 -5.97 14.28
N LYS A 22 10.72 -7.02 14.89
CA LYS A 22 9.34 -7.47 14.69
C LYS A 22 8.36 -6.44 15.26
N GLY A 23 7.21 -6.33 14.64
CA GLY A 23 6.13 -5.49 15.15
C GLY A 23 6.20 -4.03 14.75
N CYS A 24 7.04 -3.69 13.75
CA CYS A 24 7.06 -2.34 13.19
C CYS A 24 5.89 -2.16 12.22
N LEU A 25 5.50 -0.91 12.01
CA LEU A 25 4.64 -0.52 10.88
C LEU A 25 5.54 0.11 9.82
N VAL A 26 5.58 -0.49 8.65
CA VAL A 26 6.46 -0.04 7.57
C VAL A 26 5.62 0.49 6.41
N ALA A 27 5.82 1.77 6.09
CA ALA A 27 5.11 2.42 4.99
C ALA A 27 5.99 2.41 3.74
N PHE A 28 5.41 1.98 2.63
CA PHE A 28 6.10 1.89 1.36
C PHE A 28 5.55 2.88 0.35
N GLU A 29 6.44 3.43 -0.46
CA GLU A 29 6.08 4.32 -1.56
C GLU A 29 6.16 3.60 -2.90
N THR A 30 7.34 3.24 -3.34
CA THR A 30 7.55 2.64 -4.66
C THR A 30 8.19 1.26 -4.52
N VAL A 31 7.38 0.25 -4.24
CA VAL A 31 7.83 -1.14 -4.17
C VAL A 31 6.74 -2.05 -4.71
N ASP A 32 7.14 -3.27 -5.07
CA ASP A 32 6.19 -4.32 -5.38
C ASP A 32 5.60 -4.82 -4.05
N MET A 33 4.34 -4.49 -3.79
CA MET A 33 3.70 -4.82 -2.52
C MET A 33 3.53 -6.33 -2.30
N LYS A 34 3.48 -7.11 -3.37
CA LYS A 34 3.46 -8.56 -3.23
C LYS A 34 4.75 -9.06 -2.60
N ARG A 35 5.89 -8.57 -3.08
CA ARG A 35 7.19 -8.90 -2.48
C ARG A 35 7.33 -8.35 -1.08
N ALA A 36 6.85 -7.14 -0.84
CA ALA A 36 6.87 -6.56 0.50
C ALA A 36 6.08 -7.42 1.48
N LYS A 37 4.90 -7.91 1.06
CA LYS A 37 4.08 -8.80 1.89
C LYS A 37 4.80 -10.12 2.19
N GLU A 38 5.50 -10.67 1.22
CA GLU A 38 6.22 -11.95 1.35
C GLU A 38 7.50 -11.84 2.16
N THR A 39 8.06 -10.65 2.32
CA THR A 39 9.32 -10.43 3.03
C THR A 39 9.09 -9.67 4.35
N VAL A 40 9.04 -8.35 4.29
CA VAL A 40 8.84 -7.50 5.48
C VAL A 40 7.51 -7.79 6.16
N GLY A 41 6.48 -8.08 5.39
CA GLY A 41 5.13 -8.34 5.90
C GLY A 41 4.98 -9.60 6.72
N LYS A 42 5.98 -10.48 6.74
CA LYS A 42 5.92 -11.70 7.57
C LYS A 42 6.08 -11.40 9.05
N THR A 43 6.80 -10.33 9.37
CA THR A 43 7.11 -9.98 10.76
C THR A 43 6.64 -8.60 11.16
N ASN A 44 6.22 -7.78 10.21
CA ASN A 44 5.81 -6.40 10.42
C ASN A 44 4.48 -6.11 9.72
N CYS A 45 3.78 -5.10 10.19
CA CYS A 45 2.62 -4.56 9.50
C CYS A 45 3.11 -3.66 8.36
N ILE A 46 2.51 -3.77 7.18
CA ILE A 46 2.88 -2.93 6.04
C ILE A 46 1.72 -2.05 5.61
N THR A 47 2.03 -0.90 5.04
CA THR A 47 1.04 0.02 4.49
C THR A 47 1.57 0.62 3.17
N GLY A 48 0.68 1.03 2.32
CA GLY A 48 0.98 1.57 0.99
C GLY A 48 0.30 0.71 -0.07
N ASN A 49 0.49 0.91 -1.31
CA ASN A 49 1.15 2.03 -1.96
C ASN A 49 0.33 2.41 -3.19
N LEU A 50 -0.96 2.75 -2.96
CA LEU A 50 -1.80 3.20 -4.07
C LEU A 50 -1.13 4.39 -4.73
N SER A 51 -0.98 4.32 -6.06
CA SER A 51 -0.26 5.34 -6.83
C SER A 51 -0.89 6.73 -6.71
N LEU A 52 -0.10 7.71 -6.30
CA LEU A 52 -0.53 9.11 -6.30
C LEU A 52 -0.80 9.60 -7.72
N TYR A 53 -0.06 9.10 -8.69
CA TYR A 53 -0.28 9.42 -10.09
C TYR A 53 -1.69 9.01 -10.53
N THR A 54 -2.12 7.81 -10.12
CA THR A 54 -3.46 7.32 -10.43
C THR A 54 -4.53 8.19 -9.79
N LEU A 55 -4.33 8.59 -8.54
CA LEU A 55 -5.30 9.45 -7.83
C LEU A 55 -5.39 10.83 -8.46
N GLU A 56 -4.28 11.36 -8.97
CA GLU A 56 -4.23 12.69 -9.55
C GLU A 56 -4.63 12.72 -11.03
N PHE A 57 -4.16 11.78 -11.82
CA PHE A 57 -4.31 11.78 -13.27
C PHE A 57 -5.06 10.59 -13.84
N GLY A 58 -5.29 9.55 -13.07
CA GLY A 58 -5.93 8.33 -13.55
C GLY A 58 -7.44 8.46 -13.63
N THR A 59 -8.07 7.38 -14.09
CA THR A 59 -9.52 7.29 -14.14
C THR A 59 -10.07 6.66 -12.85
N LYS A 60 -11.37 6.81 -12.66
CA LYS A 60 -12.10 6.19 -11.57
C LYS A 60 -11.95 4.67 -11.61
N GLU A 61 -12.06 4.08 -12.79
CA GLU A 61 -11.91 2.64 -13.01
C GLU A 61 -10.52 2.14 -12.67
N GLU A 62 -9.49 2.88 -13.01
CA GLU A 62 -8.11 2.53 -12.66
C GLU A 62 -7.90 2.56 -11.14
N THR A 63 -8.47 3.56 -10.48
CA THR A 63 -8.40 3.68 -9.03
C THR A 63 -9.05 2.48 -8.35
N ILE A 64 -10.23 2.10 -8.82
CA ILE A 64 -10.95 0.94 -8.29
C ILE A 64 -10.13 -0.34 -8.50
N ARG A 65 -9.60 -0.54 -9.69
CA ARG A 65 -8.80 -1.71 -10.03
C ARG A 65 -7.56 -1.83 -9.13
N GLN A 66 -6.82 -0.75 -9.00
CA GLN A 66 -5.60 -0.75 -8.19
C GLN A 66 -5.90 -0.94 -6.70
N THR A 67 -6.98 -0.35 -6.21
CA THR A 67 -7.40 -0.54 -4.82
C THR A 67 -7.72 -2.01 -4.55
N LYS A 68 -8.47 -2.65 -5.44
CA LYS A 68 -8.81 -4.07 -5.32
C LYS A 68 -7.56 -4.96 -5.39
N GLU A 69 -6.63 -4.65 -6.27
CA GLU A 69 -5.37 -5.40 -6.38
C GLU A 69 -4.57 -5.36 -5.09
N LEU A 70 -4.45 -4.18 -4.47
CA LEU A 70 -3.73 -4.04 -3.21
C LEU A 70 -4.41 -4.83 -2.09
N ILE A 71 -5.72 -4.78 -2.02
CA ILE A 71 -6.47 -5.55 -1.03
C ILE A 71 -6.25 -7.05 -1.23
N ASP A 72 -6.33 -7.52 -2.47
CA ASP A 72 -6.16 -8.94 -2.78
C ASP A 72 -4.75 -9.44 -2.46
N ILE A 73 -3.75 -8.61 -2.68
CA ILE A 73 -2.35 -8.98 -2.46
C ILE A 73 -1.98 -8.89 -0.98
N CYS A 74 -2.39 -7.83 -0.31
CA CYS A 74 -1.86 -7.46 1.00
C CYS A 74 -2.75 -7.82 2.19
N ALA A 75 -4.06 -7.86 2.01
CA ALA A 75 -4.98 -8.10 3.11
C ALA A 75 -5.00 -9.54 3.65
N PRO A 76 -4.79 -10.59 2.84
CA PRO A 76 -4.82 -11.96 3.38
C PRO A 76 -3.85 -12.15 4.53
N GLY A 77 -4.33 -12.73 5.62
CA GLY A 77 -3.52 -12.96 6.82
C GLY A 77 -3.38 -11.76 7.75
N GLY A 78 -3.95 -10.63 7.40
CA GLY A 78 -3.83 -9.40 8.18
C GLY A 78 -2.46 -8.74 8.04
N GLY A 79 -2.14 -7.79 8.92
CA GLY A 79 -0.85 -7.10 8.91
C GLY A 79 -0.71 -6.07 7.81
N TYR A 80 -1.83 -5.56 7.30
CA TYR A 80 -1.83 -4.53 6.25
C TYR A 80 -2.82 -3.42 6.58
N ILE A 81 -2.35 -2.19 6.42
CA ILE A 81 -3.19 -0.99 6.50
C ILE A 81 -3.16 -0.35 5.12
N PHE A 82 -4.33 -0.16 4.51
CA PHE A 82 -4.39 0.45 3.19
C PHE A 82 -3.89 1.89 3.21
N GLY A 83 -3.12 2.27 2.22
CA GLY A 83 -2.63 3.63 2.10
C GLY A 83 -2.17 3.96 0.70
N ALA A 84 -2.00 5.26 0.43
CA ALA A 84 -1.42 5.76 -0.80
C ALA A 84 0.10 5.78 -0.70
N SER A 85 0.79 5.99 -1.82
CA SER A 85 2.25 5.96 -1.87
C SER A 85 2.93 7.16 -1.23
N GLY A 86 2.18 8.15 -0.77
CA GLY A 86 2.71 9.34 -0.11
C GLY A 86 1.61 10.30 0.28
N CYS A 87 1.94 11.58 0.40
CA CYS A 87 0.96 12.60 0.76
C CYS A 87 -0.02 12.86 -0.37
N VAL A 88 -1.31 12.81 -0.07
CA VAL A 88 -2.37 13.03 -1.05
C VAL A 88 -2.74 14.52 -1.04
N GLU A 89 -2.22 15.29 -2.01
CA GLU A 89 -2.45 16.72 -2.08
C GLU A 89 -3.35 17.15 -3.24
N ASN A 90 -3.11 16.58 -4.42
CA ASN A 90 -3.78 17.01 -5.65
C ASN A 90 -4.66 15.94 -6.29
N ALA A 91 -5.08 14.95 -5.54
CA ALA A 91 -5.90 13.88 -6.04
C ALA A 91 -7.28 14.39 -6.48
N LYS A 92 -7.80 13.82 -7.57
CA LYS A 92 -9.16 14.13 -8.01
C LYS A 92 -10.16 13.61 -6.98
N ARG A 93 -11.15 14.43 -6.65
CA ARG A 93 -12.18 14.06 -5.69
C ARG A 93 -12.88 12.76 -6.07
N GLU A 94 -13.22 12.59 -7.34
CA GLU A 94 -13.88 11.38 -7.85
C GLU A 94 -13.03 10.13 -7.63
N ASN A 95 -11.69 10.26 -7.76
CA ASN A 95 -10.79 9.14 -7.53
C ASN A 95 -10.67 8.80 -6.04
N LEU A 96 -10.61 9.82 -5.18
CA LEU A 96 -10.62 9.60 -3.73
C LEU A 96 -11.91 8.95 -3.27
N GLU A 97 -13.05 9.40 -3.78
CA GLU A 97 -14.34 8.81 -3.46
C GLU A 97 -14.42 7.36 -3.91
N ALA A 98 -13.91 7.07 -5.12
CA ALA A 98 -13.88 5.71 -5.66
C ALA A 98 -13.00 4.79 -4.80
N MET A 99 -11.86 5.28 -4.35
CA MET A 99 -10.97 4.54 -3.47
C MET A 99 -11.65 4.22 -2.14
N LEU A 100 -12.22 5.22 -1.49
CA LEU A 100 -12.89 5.04 -0.19
C LEU A 100 -14.09 4.11 -0.30
N GLU A 101 -14.88 4.26 -1.36
CA GLU A 101 -16.05 3.40 -1.60
C GLU A 101 -15.62 1.95 -1.84
N THR A 102 -14.57 1.74 -2.60
CA THR A 102 -14.01 0.40 -2.85
C THR A 102 -13.48 -0.22 -1.57
N LEU A 103 -12.81 0.55 -0.71
CA LEU A 103 -12.37 0.07 0.58
C LEU A 103 -13.54 -0.35 1.47
N ASP A 104 -14.60 0.45 1.46
CA ASP A 104 -15.77 0.16 2.30
C ASP A 104 -16.51 -1.11 1.85
N THR A 105 -16.64 -1.32 0.56
CA THR A 105 -17.40 -2.46 0.02
C THR A 105 -16.55 -3.71 -0.17
N TYR A 106 -15.42 -3.58 -0.86
CA TYR A 106 -14.58 -4.72 -1.21
C TYR A 106 -13.66 -5.14 -0.08
N GLY A 107 -13.16 -4.19 0.69
CA GLY A 107 -12.24 -4.46 1.79
C GLY A 107 -12.85 -5.17 2.99
N ARG A 108 -14.16 -5.29 3.03
CA ARG A 108 -14.87 -5.95 4.13
C ARG A 108 -15.05 -7.45 3.94
N LYS A 109 -14.50 -7.99 2.91
CA LYS A 109 -14.62 -9.42 2.63
C LYS A 109 -13.98 -10.29 3.71
#